data_a6b560eda16d90e436b3d9b0f4b8d1aa
#
_entry.id   a6b560eda16d90e436b3d9b0f4b8d1aa
#
_cell.length_a   1.000
_cell.length_b   1.000
_cell.length_c   1.000
_cell.angle_alpha   90.00
_cell.angle_beta   90.00
_cell.angle_gamma   90.00
#
_symmetry.space_group_name_H-M   'P 1'
#
loop_
_entity.id
_entity.type
_entity.pdbx_description
1 polymer ?
#
loop_
_entity_poly.entity_id
_entity_poly.type
_entity_poly.pdbx_seq_one_letter_code
_entity_poly.pdbx_strand_id
1 'polypeptide(L)'
;MISSQRANVNASNTIVMHGNNINTSQGSNIMVLNAEEKTINGNYVTVLGNSSASADRTFVLGDNIVNEKSNTFVFNGNDGAFVPDQDSAFYANSKVAINADTAKAQLDVNGGAMIGIRRDRSVPK
;
A
#
# COMPACT_ATOMS: atom_id res chain seq x y z
N MET A 1 -3.70 21.05 -3.44
CA MET A 1 -4.08 20.71 -2.05
C MET A 1 -5.53 21.11 -1.83
N ILE A 2 -6.38 20.18 -1.47
CA ILE A 2 -7.82 20.41 -1.28
C ILE A 2 -8.21 19.96 0.14
N SER A 3 -8.86 20.86 0.90
CA SER A 3 -9.33 20.60 2.27
C SER A 3 -8.27 20.01 3.20
N SER A 4 -7.04 20.50 3.13
CA SER A 4 -5.95 20.04 3.99
C SER A 4 -5.57 21.11 4.99
N GLN A 5 -5.29 20.68 6.22
CA GLN A 5 -4.76 21.56 7.28
C GLN A 5 -3.30 21.20 7.54
N ARG A 6 -2.45 22.20 7.62
CA ARG A 6 -1.02 22.05 7.97
C ARG A 6 -0.29 20.99 7.14
N ALA A 7 -0.40 21.05 5.82
CA ALA A 7 0.41 20.21 4.97
C ALA A 7 1.74 20.90 4.63
N ASN A 8 2.85 20.28 4.95
CA ASN A 8 4.17 20.68 4.49
C ASN A 8 4.49 19.92 3.20
N VAL A 9 4.28 20.55 2.06
CA VAL A 9 4.41 19.92 0.75
C VAL A 9 5.61 20.52 0.03
N ASN A 10 6.77 19.90 0.17
CA ASN A 10 7.99 20.26 -0.54
C ASN A 10 8.32 19.31 -1.69
N ALA A 11 7.69 18.16 -1.74
CA ALA A 11 7.81 17.23 -2.86
C ALA A 11 7.12 17.79 -4.11
N SER A 12 7.67 17.49 -5.28
CA SER A 12 7.10 17.96 -6.54
C SER A 12 5.91 17.10 -7.01
N ASN A 13 5.00 17.70 -7.78
CA ASN A 13 3.82 17.02 -8.31
C ASN A 13 3.03 16.26 -7.23
N THR A 14 2.67 16.96 -6.16
CA THR A 14 2.04 16.36 -4.99
C THR A 14 0.59 16.80 -4.86
N ILE A 15 -0.28 15.84 -4.63
CA ILE A 15 -1.70 16.05 -4.31
C ILE A 15 -1.96 15.55 -2.88
N VAL A 16 -2.45 16.41 -2.01
CA VAL A 16 -2.93 16.06 -0.68
C VAL A 16 -4.38 16.51 -0.55
N MET A 17 -5.26 15.57 -0.30
CA MET A 17 -6.70 15.82 -0.09
C MET A 17 -7.12 15.25 1.26
N HIS A 18 -7.88 16.05 2.03
CA HIS A 18 -8.32 15.66 3.38
C HIS A 18 -7.16 15.23 4.28
N GLY A 19 -6.02 15.91 4.15
CA GLY A 19 -4.85 15.67 5.00
C GLY A 19 -4.79 16.68 6.15
N ASN A 20 -4.38 16.20 7.31
CA ASN A 20 -4.08 17.04 8.46
C ASN A 20 -2.66 16.75 8.93
N ASN A 21 -1.84 17.79 8.99
CA ASN A 21 -0.44 17.67 9.42
C ASN A 21 0.36 16.64 8.61
N ILE A 22 0.24 16.72 7.27
CA ILE A 22 0.95 15.82 6.35
C ILE A 22 2.29 16.42 5.97
N ASN A 23 3.33 15.62 5.98
CA ASN A 23 4.67 16.00 5.56
C ASN A 23 5.10 15.19 4.33
N THR A 24 5.30 15.87 3.20
CA THR A 24 5.87 15.30 1.98
C THR A 24 7.12 16.09 1.60
N SER A 25 8.18 15.92 2.39
CA SER A 25 9.38 16.73 2.27
C SER A 25 10.32 16.29 1.14
N GLN A 26 10.20 15.07 0.67
CA GLN A 26 11.06 14.47 -0.34
C GLN A 26 10.27 13.65 -1.35
N GLY A 27 10.74 13.65 -2.59
CA GLY A 27 10.19 12.82 -3.65
C GLY A 27 9.39 13.60 -4.70
N SER A 28 8.68 12.85 -5.51
CA SER A 28 7.84 13.39 -6.59
C SER A 28 6.68 12.45 -6.94
N ASN A 29 5.64 13.02 -7.56
CA ASN A 29 4.46 12.27 -7.98
C ASN A 29 3.79 11.53 -6.82
N ILE A 30 3.42 12.30 -5.79
CA ILE A 30 2.82 11.78 -4.57
C ILE A 30 1.33 12.12 -4.55
N MET A 31 0.51 11.14 -4.22
CA MET A 31 -0.92 11.33 -3.96
C MET A 31 -1.27 10.83 -2.56
N VAL A 32 -1.94 11.66 -1.78
CA VAL A 32 -2.37 11.32 -0.42
C VAL A 32 -3.83 11.70 -0.23
N LEU A 33 -4.63 10.74 0.21
CA LEU A 33 -6.02 10.98 0.59
C LEU A 33 -6.28 10.46 2.01
N ASN A 34 -6.95 11.29 2.83
CA ASN A 34 -7.41 10.92 4.18
C ASN A 34 -6.31 10.45 5.14
N ALA A 35 -5.21 11.18 5.20
CA ALA A 35 -4.14 10.87 6.15
C ALA A 35 -4.02 11.96 7.23
N GLU A 36 -3.64 11.58 8.43
CA GLU A 36 -3.46 12.47 9.57
C GLU A 36 -2.13 12.19 10.27
N GLU A 37 -1.34 13.23 10.48
CA GLU A 37 -0.04 13.17 11.13
C GLU A 37 0.92 12.15 10.50
N LYS A 38 1.00 12.15 9.15
CA LYS A 38 1.81 11.18 8.41
C LYS A 38 2.93 11.84 7.62
N THR A 39 4.02 11.11 7.49
CA THR A 39 5.11 11.42 6.57
C THR A 39 5.03 10.50 5.37
N ILE A 40 4.95 11.10 4.18
CA ILE A 40 4.90 10.39 2.90
C ILE A 40 6.02 10.94 2.02
N ASN A 41 6.98 10.11 1.69
CA ASN A 41 8.12 10.45 0.86
C ASN A 41 8.33 9.38 -0.22
N GLY A 42 9.22 9.65 -1.16
CA GLY A 42 9.53 8.74 -2.26
C GLY A 42 8.99 9.22 -3.60
N ASN A 43 9.25 8.47 -4.65
CA ASN A 43 8.82 8.79 -6.01
C ASN A 43 7.72 7.83 -6.45
N TYR A 44 6.64 8.37 -7.04
CA TYR A 44 5.48 7.58 -7.46
C TYR A 44 4.80 6.86 -6.29
N VAL A 45 4.35 7.64 -5.32
CA VAL A 45 3.74 7.12 -4.08
C VAL A 45 2.26 7.50 -4.03
N THR A 46 1.41 6.52 -3.80
CA THR A 46 -0.02 6.75 -3.56
C THR A 46 -0.41 6.17 -2.20
N VAL A 47 -1.01 7.00 -1.36
CA VAL A 47 -1.52 6.61 -0.05
C VAL A 47 -2.99 6.97 0.04
N LEU A 48 -3.84 5.97 0.20
CA LEU A 48 -5.28 6.11 0.40
C LEU A 48 -5.63 5.56 1.79
N GLY A 49 -5.83 6.45 2.75
CA GLY A 49 -6.07 6.12 4.14
C GLY A 49 -5.00 6.67 5.09
N ASN A 50 -5.16 6.40 6.38
CA ASN A 50 -4.30 6.95 7.43
C ASN A 50 -3.02 6.12 7.62
N SER A 51 -2.13 6.20 6.65
CA SER A 51 -0.90 5.41 6.57
C SER A 51 0.28 6.26 6.13
N SER A 52 1.49 5.76 6.35
CA SER A 52 2.73 6.38 5.89
C SER A 52 3.46 5.50 4.88
N ALA A 53 4.21 6.15 3.99
CA ALA A 53 5.06 5.49 3.01
C ALA A 53 6.31 6.34 2.78
N SER A 54 7.48 5.69 2.70
CA SER A 54 8.75 6.38 2.50
C SER A 54 9.65 5.73 1.46
N ALA A 55 9.09 4.92 0.58
CA ALA A 55 9.83 4.23 -0.47
C ALA A 55 9.23 4.47 -1.86
N ASP A 56 9.99 4.20 -2.90
CA ASP A 56 9.61 4.49 -4.28
C ASP A 56 8.61 3.47 -4.85
N ARG A 57 7.74 3.94 -5.74
CA ARG A 57 6.78 3.10 -6.47
C ARG A 57 5.93 2.24 -5.55
N THR A 58 5.19 2.91 -4.67
CA THR A 58 4.33 2.24 -3.70
C THR A 58 2.87 2.66 -3.85
N PHE A 59 1.97 1.73 -3.65
CA PHE A 59 0.55 1.97 -3.50
C PHE A 59 0.08 1.40 -2.16
N VAL A 60 -0.45 2.26 -1.31
CA VAL A 60 -0.87 1.91 0.05
C VAL A 60 -2.35 2.22 0.20
N LEU A 61 -3.13 1.22 0.58
CA LEU A 61 -4.57 1.32 0.80
C LEU A 61 -4.94 0.79 2.18
N GLY A 62 -5.56 1.64 2.98
CA GLY A 62 -5.99 1.31 4.34
C GLY A 62 -5.28 2.13 5.40
N ASP A 63 -5.55 1.80 6.64
CA ASP A 63 -5.03 2.51 7.80
C ASP A 63 -3.92 1.72 8.51
N ASN A 64 -3.13 2.42 9.30
CA ASN A 64 -2.09 1.83 10.16
C ASN A 64 -0.99 1.06 9.42
N ILE A 65 -0.72 1.43 8.15
CA ILE A 65 0.40 0.88 7.40
C ILE A 65 1.61 1.79 7.56
N VAL A 66 2.77 1.20 7.78
CA VAL A 66 4.08 1.87 7.67
C VAL A 66 4.87 1.15 6.60
N ASN A 67 4.92 1.72 5.40
CA ASN A 67 5.57 1.10 4.26
C ASN A 67 6.90 1.78 3.91
N GLU A 68 7.98 1.07 4.14
CA GLU A 68 9.35 1.48 3.80
C GLU A 68 9.94 0.63 2.66
N LYS A 69 9.10 -0.11 1.95
CA LYS A 69 9.51 -1.06 0.90
C LYS A 69 9.08 -0.58 -0.48
N SER A 70 10.01 -0.62 -1.41
CA SER A 70 9.83 -0.17 -2.78
C SER A 70 9.12 -1.20 -3.66
N ASN A 71 8.46 -0.73 -4.71
CA ASN A 71 7.75 -1.57 -5.68
C ASN A 71 6.67 -2.44 -5.02
N THR A 72 5.90 -1.88 -4.08
CA THR A 72 4.90 -2.64 -3.33
C THR A 72 3.49 -2.12 -3.58
N PHE A 73 2.55 -3.03 -3.58
CA PHE A 73 1.13 -2.75 -3.37
C PHE A 73 0.74 -3.32 -2.00
N VAL A 74 0.20 -2.48 -1.12
CA VAL A 74 -0.11 -2.88 0.26
C VAL A 74 -1.56 -2.54 0.57
N PHE A 75 -2.33 -3.54 0.96
CA PHE A 75 -3.68 -3.39 1.47
C PHE A 75 -3.76 -3.89 2.91
N ASN A 76 -4.25 -3.05 3.82
CA ASN A 76 -4.54 -3.45 5.19
C ASN A 76 -6.04 -3.31 5.46
N GLY A 77 -6.73 -4.42 5.54
CA GLY A 77 -8.15 -4.50 5.88
C GLY A 77 -8.42 -4.80 7.36
N ASN A 78 -7.39 -4.80 8.19
CA ASN A 78 -7.48 -5.03 9.63
C ASN A 78 -7.15 -3.77 10.42
N ASP A 79 -7.59 -3.69 11.66
CA ASP A 79 -7.36 -2.53 12.52
C ASP A 79 -5.94 -2.43 13.09
N GLY A 80 -5.18 -3.51 13.03
CA GLY A 80 -3.81 -3.56 13.55
C GLY A 80 -2.79 -2.89 12.64
N ALA A 81 -1.66 -2.51 13.21
CA ALA A 81 -0.54 -1.97 12.47
C ALA A 81 0.05 -3.03 11.52
N PHE A 82 0.41 -2.60 10.32
CA PHE A 82 1.00 -3.48 9.31
C PHE A 82 2.26 -2.85 8.72
N VAL A 83 3.36 -3.59 8.77
CA VAL A 83 4.66 -3.16 8.28
C VAL A 83 5.16 -4.19 7.26
N PRO A 84 5.14 -3.86 5.95
CA PRO A 84 5.74 -4.72 4.93
C PRO A 84 7.22 -4.95 5.17
N ASP A 85 7.70 -6.16 4.90
CA ASP A 85 9.07 -6.59 5.18
C ASP A 85 9.95 -6.79 3.95
N GLN A 86 9.37 -6.79 2.74
CA GLN A 86 10.10 -7.02 1.50
C GLN A 86 9.73 -6.04 0.40
N ASP A 87 10.69 -5.74 -0.46
CA ASP A 87 10.47 -5.03 -1.72
C ASP A 87 9.79 -5.92 -2.78
N SER A 88 9.22 -5.29 -3.78
CA SER A 88 8.66 -5.97 -4.98
C SER A 88 7.60 -7.01 -4.65
N ALA A 89 6.68 -6.67 -3.75
CA ALA A 89 5.66 -7.58 -3.26
C ALA A 89 4.25 -6.96 -3.25
N PHE A 90 3.25 -7.80 -3.35
CA PHE A 90 1.85 -7.48 -3.08
C PHE A 90 1.46 -8.01 -1.70
N TYR A 91 0.99 -7.11 -0.85
CA TYR A 91 0.55 -7.45 0.50
C TYR A 91 -0.96 -7.22 0.64
N ALA A 92 -1.68 -8.27 1.04
CA ALA A 92 -3.07 -8.17 1.45
C ALA A 92 -3.21 -8.68 2.89
N ASN A 93 -3.22 -7.77 3.84
CA ASN A 93 -3.50 -8.09 5.24
C ASN A 93 -5.00 -8.10 5.47
N SER A 94 -5.68 -9.05 4.83
CA SER A 94 -7.13 -9.23 4.85
C SER A 94 -7.46 -10.60 4.27
N LYS A 95 -8.73 -11.00 4.38
CA LYS A 95 -9.25 -12.09 3.56
C LYS A 95 -9.42 -11.61 2.11
N VAL A 96 -9.12 -12.48 1.17
CA VAL A 96 -9.30 -12.24 -0.27
C VAL A 96 -10.34 -13.21 -0.81
N ALA A 97 -11.43 -12.68 -1.33
CA ALA A 97 -12.47 -13.46 -1.99
C ALA A 97 -12.48 -13.13 -3.49
N ILE A 98 -12.42 -14.13 -4.33
CA ILE A 98 -12.48 -14.00 -5.78
C ILE A 98 -13.74 -14.70 -6.27
N ASN A 99 -14.66 -13.94 -6.89
CA ASN A 99 -15.94 -14.45 -7.38
C ASN A 99 -16.76 -15.14 -6.26
N ALA A 100 -16.68 -14.61 -5.05
CA ALA A 100 -17.43 -15.10 -3.89
C ALA A 100 -17.93 -13.93 -3.05
N ASP A 101 -19.16 -14.02 -2.55
CA ASP A 101 -19.79 -12.99 -1.70
C ASP A 101 -19.25 -13.01 -0.27
N THR A 102 -18.73 -14.13 0.16
CA THR A 102 -18.23 -14.35 1.52
C THR A 102 -16.90 -15.08 1.48
N ALA A 103 -15.89 -14.52 2.09
CA ALA A 103 -14.60 -15.17 2.24
C ALA A 103 -14.62 -16.16 3.42
N LYS A 104 -14.61 -17.43 3.14
CA LYS A 104 -14.62 -18.53 4.13
C LYS A 104 -13.22 -18.89 4.63
N ALA A 105 -12.19 -18.48 3.90
CA ALA A 105 -10.77 -18.69 4.20
C ALA A 105 -10.00 -17.40 3.98
N GLN A 106 -8.71 -17.37 4.27
CA GLN A 106 -7.86 -16.22 3.99
C GLN A 106 -7.80 -15.92 2.48
N LEU A 107 -7.79 -16.95 1.65
CA LEU A 107 -8.01 -16.85 0.22
C LEU A 107 -9.16 -17.78 -0.16
N ASP A 108 -10.23 -17.21 -0.68
CA ASP A 108 -11.42 -17.94 -1.12
C ASP A 108 -11.68 -17.64 -2.60
N VAL A 109 -11.60 -18.65 -3.44
CA VAL A 109 -11.82 -18.55 -4.88
C VAL A 109 -13.02 -19.41 -5.25
N ASN A 110 -14.11 -18.79 -5.66
CA ASN A 110 -15.26 -19.50 -6.21
C ASN A 110 -15.06 -19.72 -7.72
N GLY A 111 -14.42 -20.80 -8.06
CA GLY A 111 -14.04 -21.16 -9.42
C GLY A 111 -12.72 -21.93 -9.46
N GLY A 112 -12.10 -21.94 -10.64
CA GLY A 112 -10.82 -22.57 -10.81
C GLY A 112 -9.68 -21.69 -10.31
N ALA A 113 -8.72 -22.27 -9.61
CA ALA A 113 -7.46 -21.62 -9.27
C ALA A 113 -6.31 -22.51 -9.71
N MET A 114 -5.26 -21.91 -10.28
CA MET A 114 -4.01 -22.60 -10.58
C MET A 114 -2.93 -22.05 -9.68
N ILE A 115 -2.47 -22.88 -8.75
CA ILE A 115 -1.37 -22.55 -7.85
C ILE A 115 -0.19 -23.43 -8.25
N GLY A 116 0.81 -22.83 -8.89
CA GLY A 116 1.97 -23.54 -9.40
C GLY A 116 3.17 -23.44 -8.47
N ILE A 117 3.87 -24.55 -8.32
CA ILE A 117 5.20 -24.56 -7.73
C ILE A 117 6.20 -24.47 -8.88
N ARG A 118 7.01 -23.40 -8.89
CA ARG A 118 8.09 -23.27 -9.86
C ARG A 118 9.20 -24.22 -9.48
N ARG A 119 9.44 -25.23 -10.31
CA ARG A 119 10.56 -26.14 -10.13
C ARG A 119 11.77 -25.63 -10.90
N ASP A 120 12.95 -25.84 -10.33
CA ASP A 120 14.19 -25.71 -11.05
C ASP A 120 14.26 -26.81 -12.11
N ARG A 121 14.35 -26.40 -13.37
CA ARG A 121 14.39 -27.36 -14.51
C ARG A 121 15.73 -28.10 -14.61
N SER A 122 16.74 -27.69 -13.84
CA SER A 122 18.03 -28.38 -13.78
C SER A 122 17.98 -29.64 -12.93
N VAL A 123 16.93 -29.85 -12.16
CA VAL A 123 16.80 -31.02 -11.30
C VAL A 123 16.28 -32.21 -12.11
N PRO A 124 17.00 -33.33 -12.16
CA PRO A 124 16.56 -34.54 -12.85
C PRO A 124 15.24 -35.06 -12.24
N LYS A 125 14.41 -35.50 -13.09
CA LYS A 125 13.11 -36.11 -12.68
C LYS A 125 13.30 -37.57 -12.24
#